data_3bb9a31b88c4db38b475f92aa7712b8c
#
_entry.id   3bb9a31b88c4db38b475f92aa7712b8c
#
_cell.length_a   1.000
_cell.length_b   1.000
_cell.length_c   1.000
_cell.angle_alpha   90.00
_cell.angle_beta   90.00
_cell.angle_gamma   90.00
#
_symmetry.space_group_name_H-M   'P 1'
#
loop_
_entity.id
_entity.type
_entity.pdbx_description
1 polymer ?
#
loop_
_entity_poly.entity_id
_entity_poly.type
_entity_poly.pdbx_seq_one_letter_code
_entity_poly.pdbx_strand_id
1 'polypeptide(L)'
;MDEMHYALLTEVLGRGTADIIESYLRAEEIDVVLVQEAISHVTHVTPFAPVQIYVPKASFQRARILLEKFNKAQDDQGEVEDGK
;
A
#
# COMPACT_ATOMS: atom_id res chain seq x y z
N MET A 1 12.81 -18.16 0.53
CA MET A 1 13.34 -17.97 1.67
C MET A 1 13.16 -16.61 2.21
N ASP A 2 13.35 -15.74 1.44
CA ASP A 2 13.24 -14.44 1.92
C ASP A 2 11.87 -13.95 2.15
N GLU A 3 10.88 -14.64 1.65
CA GLU A 3 9.54 -14.23 1.94
C GLU A 3 9.25 -14.30 3.41
N MET A 4 10.03 -15.09 4.15
CA MET A 4 9.85 -15.11 5.58
C MET A 4 10.24 -13.81 6.23
N HIS A 5 10.98 -12.98 5.51
CA HIS A 5 11.39 -11.70 6.05
C HIS A 5 10.44 -10.57 5.72
N TYR A 6 9.39 -10.85 5.00
CA TYR A 6 8.44 -9.83 4.61
C TYR A 6 7.08 -10.13 5.23
N ALA A 7 6.33 -9.09 5.50
CA ALA A 7 5.02 -9.22 6.08
C ALA A 7 4.04 -8.36 5.31
N LEU A 8 2.81 -8.82 5.22
CA LEU A 8 1.77 -8.07 4.53
C LEU A 8 1.40 -6.85 5.36
N LEU A 9 1.60 -5.67 4.80
CA LEU A 9 1.26 -4.45 5.49
C LEU A 9 -0.20 -4.08 5.25
N THR A 10 -0.62 -4.09 4.00
CA THR A 10 -1.99 -3.72 3.68
C THR A 10 -2.28 -4.13 2.25
N GLU A 11 -3.55 -4.06 1.91
CA GLU A 11 -4.00 -4.32 0.56
C GLU A 11 -4.84 -3.15 0.12
N VAL A 12 -4.61 -2.67 -1.08
CA VAL A 12 -5.36 -1.54 -1.60
C VAL A 12 -5.92 -1.89 -2.95
N LEU A 13 -6.90 -1.14 -3.37
CA LEU A 13 -7.49 -1.34 -4.69
C LEU A 13 -6.82 -0.39 -5.67
N GLY A 14 -6.28 -0.97 -6.72
CA GLY A 14 -5.74 -0.14 -7.79
C GLY A 14 -4.25 0.08 -7.64
N ARG A 15 -3.55 -0.01 -8.79
CA ARG A 15 -2.13 0.14 -8.80
C ARG A 15 -1.70 1.57 -8.48
N GLY A 16 -2.51 2.54 -8.85
CA GLY A 16 -2.16 3.92 -8.58
C GLY A 16 -2.01 4.21 -7.10
N THR A 17 -2.98 3.73 -6.32
CA THR A 17 -2.90 3.93 -4.87
C THR A 17 -1.69 3.21 -4.31
N ALA A 18 -1.43 1.99 -4.79
CA ALA A 18 -0.30 1.22 -4.30
C ALA A 18 1.01 1.92 -4.61
N ASP A 19 1.12 2.52 -5.80
CA ASP A 19 2.34 3.21 -6.18
C ASP A 19 2.59 4.42 -5.30
N ILE A 20 1.55 5.13 -4.92
CA ILE A 20 1.70 6.29 -4.06
C ILE A 20 2.20 5.86 -2.68
N ILE A 21 1.61 4.80 -2.14
CA ILE A 21 2.03 4.31 -0.84
C ILE A 21 3.47 3.80 -0.90
N GLU A 22 3.80 3.11 -1.99
CA GLU A 22 5.15 2.62 -2.15
C GLU A 22 6.15 3.78 -2.15
N SER A 23 5.85 4.82 -2.89
CA SER A 23 6.74 5.98 -2.95
C SER A 23 6.91 6.62 -1.58
N TYR A 24 5.80 6.71 -0.85
CA TYR A 24 5.83 7.31 0.46
C TYR A 24 6.73 6.51 1.40
N LEU A 25 6.60 5.18 1.39
CA LEU A 25 7.39 4.35 2.28
C LEU A 25 8.86 4.32 1.85
N ARG A 26 9.11 4.29 0.55
CA ARG A 26 10.49 4.28 0.08
C ARG A 26 11.21 5.59 0.41
N ALA A 27 10.46 6.69 0.44
CA ALA A 27 11.05 7.95 0.85
C ALA A 27 11.50 7.90 2.30
N GLU A 28 10.92 6.99 3.08
CA GLU A 28 11.32 6.79 4.47
C GLU A 28 12.31 5.63 4.58
N GLU A 29 12.85 5.20 3.45
CA GLU A 29 13.87 4.15 3.42
C GLU A 29 13.35 2.80 3.85
N ILE A 30 12.09 2.54 3.56
CA ILE A 30 11.50 1.24 3.83
C ILE A 30 11.35 0.51 2.50
N ASP A 31 11.85 -0.72 2.45
CA ASP A 31 11.68 -1.56 1.28
C ASP A 31 10.23 -1.93 1.12
N VAL A 32 9.78 -2.01 -0.12
CA VAL A 32 8.39 -2.34 -0.41
C VAL A 32 8.32 -3.30 -1.56
N VAL A 33 7.47 -4.31 -1.42
CA VAL A 33 7.21 -5.23 -2.51
C VAL A 33 5.71 -5.21 -2.79
N LEU A 34 5.35 -4.97 -4.03
CA LEU A 34 3.95 -4.97 -4.44
C LEU A 34 3.64 -6.30 -5.13
N VAL A 35 2.55 -6.91 -4.72
CA VAL A 35 2.11 -8.17 -5.30
C VAL A 35 0.69 -7.99 -5.79
N GLN A 36 0.47 -8.31 -7.05
CA GLN A 36 -0.86 -8.23 -7.62
C GLN A 36 -1.15 -9.57 -8.24
N GLU A 37 -2.14 -10.25 -7.70
CA GLU A 37 -2.46 -11.57 -8.20
C GLU A 37 -3.09 -11.49 -9.56
N ALA A 38 -2.64 -12.37 -10.44
CA ALA A 38 -3.24 -12.49 -11.74
C ALA A 38 -4.28 -13.61 -11.67
N ILE A 39 -5.48 -13.29 -12.11
CA ILE A 39 -6.52 -14.31 -12.20
C ILE A 39 -6.51 -14.79 -13.62
N SER A 40 -5.99 -15.97 -13.84
CA SER A 40 -5.65 -16.42 -15.17
C SER A 40 -6.85 -16.56 -16.08
N HIS A 41 -8.02 -16.79 -15.54
CA HIS A 41 -9.18 -16.95 -16.39
C HIS A 41 -9.92 -15.66 -16.64
N VAL A 42 -9.38 -14.56 -16.17
CA VAL A 42 -9.97 -13.27 -16.43
C VAL A 42 -9.37 -12.71 -17.69
N THR A 43 -10.21 -12.27 -18.59
CA THR A 43 -9.72 -11.83 -19.88
C THR A 43 -9.26 -10.38 -19.89
N HIS A 44 -9.59 -9.65 -18.87
CA HIS A 44 -9.13 -8.26 -18.81
C HIS A 44 -8.90 -7.91 -17.35
N VAL A 45 -7.98 -6.96 -17.16
CA VAL A 45 -7.58 -6.54 -15.83
C VAL A 45 -8.22 -5.19 -15.56
N THR A 46 -8.85 -5.06 -14.41
CA THR A 46 -9.42 -3.79 -14.05
C THR A 46 -8.38 -2.93 -13.37
N PRO A 47 -8.48 -1.61 -13.50
CA PRO A 47 -7.52 -0.74 -12.82
C PRO A 47 -7.68 -0.76 -11.31
N PHE A 48 -8.72 -1.39 -10.81
CA PHE A 48 -8.96 -1.45 -9.38
C PHE A 48 -8.68 -2.82 -8.79
N ALA A 49 -7.92 -3.65 -9.50
CA ALA A 49 -7.55 -4.95 -8.96
C ALA A 49 -6.77 -4.77 -7.67
N PRO A 50 -6.94 -5.67 -6.70
CA PRO A 50 -6.25 -5.54 -5.43
C PRO A 50 -4.74 -5.67 -5.58
N VAL A 51 -4.01 -4.86 -4.84
CA VAL A 51 -2.56 -4.92 -4.80
C VAL A 51 -2.16 -5.07 -3.35
N GLN A 52 -1.34 -6.07 -3.07
CA GLN A 52 -0.86 -6.33 -1.73
C GLN A 52 0.49 -5.67 -1.53
N ILE A 53 0.66 -5.01 -0.40
CA ILE A 53 1.88 -4.27 -0.12
C ILE A 53 2.60 -4.97 1.03
N TYR A 54 3.82 -5.43 0.74
CA TYR A 54 4.65 -6.12 1.72
C TYR A 54 5.84 -5.28 2.10
N VAL A 55 6.24 -5.36 3.35
CA VAL A 55 7.43 -4.69 3.84
C VAL A 55 8.24 -5.69 4.67
N PRO A 56 9.53 -5.44 4.87
CA PRO A 56 10.31 -6.34 5.72
C PRO A 56 9.74 -6.35 7.13
N LYS A 57 9.79 -7.51 7.76
CA LYS A 57 9.28 -7.62 9.11
C LYS A 57 9.96 -6.65 10.06
N ALA A 58 11.24 -6.42 9.84
CA ALA A 58 11.98 -5.50 10.70
C ALA A 58 11.45 -4.07 10.60
N SER A 59 10.80 -3.75 9.49
CA SER A 59 10.26 -2.41 9.29
C SER A 59 8.76 -2.34 9.48
N PHE A 60 8.15 -3.44 9.85
CA PHE A 60 6.69 -3.52 9.86
C PHE A 60 6.06 -2.47 10.76
N GLN A 61 6.56 -2.35 12.00
CA GLN A 61 5.97 -1.40 12.92
C GLN A 61 6.09 0.03 12.40
N ARG A 62 7.26 0.35 11.88
CA ARG A 62 7.47 1.68 11.37
C ARG A 62 6.59 1.95 10.16
N ALA A 63 6.51 0.97 9.28
CA ALA A 63 5.68 1.10 8.09
C ALA A 63 4.21 1.27 8.46
N ARG A 64 3.78 0.57 9.49
CA ARG A 64 2.40 0.67 9.92
C ARG A 64 2.09 2.06 10.44
N ILE A 65 2.99 2.61 11.21
CA ILE A 65 2.80 3.95 11.73
C ILE A 65 2.76 4.96 10.60
N LEU A 66 3.65 4.80 9.63
CA LEU A 66 3.69 5.71 8.50
C LEU A 66 2.42 5.60 7.67
N LEU A 67 1.92 4.39 7.51
CA LEU A 67 0.70 4.19 6.75
C LEU A 67 -0.48 4.85 7.45
N GLU A 68 -0.52 4.79 8.77
CA GLU A 68 -1.57 5.45 9.50
C GLU A 68 -1.53 6.95 9.31
N LYS A 69 -0.34 7.51 9.31
CA LYS A 69 -0.21 8.94 9.07
C LYS A 69 -0.65 9.30 7.66
N PHE A 70 -0.31 8.45 6.71
CA PHE A 70 -0.70 8.67 5.33
C PHE A 70 -2.22 8.69 5.21
N ASN A 71 -2.86 7.70 5.80
CA ASN A 71 -4.32 7.61 5.73
C ASN A 71 -4.98 8.77 6.44
N LYS A 72 -4.41 9.19 7.55
CA LYS A 72 -4.99 10.29 8.29
C LYS A 72 -4.91 11.58 7.51
N ALA A 73 -3.82 11.78 6.80
CA ALA A 73 -3.69 12.98 6.00
C ALA A 73 -4.71 12.98 4.88
N GLN A 74 -4.99 11.81 4.31
CA GLN A 74 -6.01 11.74 3.28
C GLN A 74 -7.39 12.05 3.84
N ASP A 75 -7.67 11.54 5.02
CA ASP A 75 -8.94 11.78 5.66
C ASP A 75 -9.13 13.25 5.98
N ASP A 76 -8.06 13.87 6.47
CA ASP A 76 -8.14 15.28 6.81
C ASP A 76 -8.49 16.10 5.58
N GLN A 77 -7.91 15.75 4.46
CA GLN A 77 -8.21 16.46 3.25
C GLN A 77 -9.67 16.28 2.87
N GLY A 78 -10.16 15.09 3.05
CA GLY A 78 -11.55 14.84 2.75
C GLY A 78 -12.46 15.65 3.63
N GLU A 79 -12.10 15.77 4.88
CA GLU A 79 -12.91 16.55 5.80
C GLU A 79 -12.95 18.00 5.42
N VAL A 80 -11.85 18.51 4.99
CA VAL A 80 -11.80 19.91 4.59
C VAL A 80 -12.80 20.16 3.49
N GLU A 81 -12.89 19.25 2.58
CA GLU A 81 -13.85 19.40 1.50
C GLU A 81 -15.25 19.39 2.02
N ASP A 82 -15.50 18.53 2.92
CA ASP A 82 -16.82 18.45 3.46
C ASP A 82 -17.22 19.73 4.09
N GLY A 83 -16.33 20.27 4.72
CA GLY A 83 -16.63 21.46 5.42
C GLY A 83 -17.18 22.48 4.50
N LYS A 84 -17.56 22.23 4.56
CA LYS A 84 -18.01 23.02 4.27
C LYS A 84 -18.44 23.35 4.09
#